data_10f33f7b621643363ca933f6e2883020
#
_entry.id   10f33f7b621643363ca933f6e2883020
#
_cell.length_a   1.000
_cell.length_b   1.000
_cell.length_c   1.000
_cell.angle_alpha   90.00
_cell.angle_beta   90.00
_cell.angle_gamma   90.00
#
_symmetry.space_group_name_H-M   'P 1'
#
loop_
_entity.id
_entity.type
_entity.pdbx_description
1 polymer ?
#
loop_
_entity_poly.entity_id
_entity_poly.type
_entity_poly.pdbx_seq_one_letter_code
_entity_poly.pdbx_strand_id
1 'polypeptide(L)'
;MTNDRRGSQRFKISAPLTVIAGEREIAAYTRDLSNRGVYFYLTSADSGLVDGDFEFMIEMPSEITLTSSCRIRCKGKLIRKEMTSKNLTGAGIAAEILDYSILRDALV
;
A
#
# COMPACT_ATOMS: atom_id res chain seq x y z
N MET A 1 -2.15 -28.24 4.21
CA MET A 1 -1.81 -27.77 4.36
C MET A 1 -1.45 -26.81 4.08
N THR A 2 -1.25 -26.15 4.04
CA THR A 2 -0.94 -25.19 3.64
C THR A 2 -0.22 -24.68 3.90
N ASN A 3 0.14 -24.19 3.79
CA ASN A 3 0.75 -23.62 3.93
C ASN A 3 1.07 -22.55 3.85
N ASP A 4 0.85 -21.84 4.21
CA ASP A 4 1.23 -20.55 4.19
C ASP A 4 2.55 -20.39 4.74
N ARG A 5 3.52 -20.59 4.02
CA ARG A 5 4.75 -20.49 4.47
C ARG A 5 5.16 -19.19 4.78
N ARG A 6 4.47 -18.16 4.44
CA ARG A 6 4.90 -16.82 4.71
C ARG A 6 4.57 -16.38 6.06
N GLY A 7 3.73 -17.05 6.78
CA GLY A 7 3.37 -16.64 8.10
C GLY A 7 2.59 -15.36 8.17
N SER A 8 2.10 -14.84 7.07
CA SER A 8 1.25 -13.66 7.10
C SER A 8 0.09 -13.88 6.15
N GLN A 9 -1.02 -13.30 6.49
CA GLN A 9 -2.21 -13.38 5.69
C GLN A 9 -2.26 -12.25 4.71
N ARG A 10 -2.72 -12.54 3.50
CA ARG A 10 -2.94 -11.53 2.51
C ARG A 10 -4.39 -11.31 2.37
N PHE A 11 -4.79 -10.06 2.36
CA PHE A 11 -6.16 -9.67 2.14
C PHE A 11 -6.28 -8.96 0.81
N LYS A 12 -7.24 -9.36 0.01
CA LYS A 12 -7.53 -8.65 -1.22
C LYS A 12 -8.46 -7.52 -0.87
N ILE A 13 -7.90 -6.40 -0.54
CA ILE A 13 -8.64 -5.25 -0.08
C ILE A 13 -8.29 -4.07 -0.94
N SER A 14 -9.32 -3.36 -1.38
CA SER A 14 -9.13 -2.12 -2.10
C SER A 14 -9.23 -0.98 -1.11
N ALA A 15 -8.14 -0.67 -0.46
CA ALA A 15 -8.09 0.39 0.52
C ALA A 15 -7.40 1.61 -0.06
N PRO A 16 -7.84 2.82 0.27
CA PRO A 16 -7.15 4.01 -0.20
C PRO A 16 -5.73 4.06 0.32
N LEU A 17 -4.81 4.41 -0.56
CA LEU A 17 -3.40 4.48 -0.23
C LEU A 17 -2.85 5.77 -0.82
N THR A 18 -2.04 6.47 -0.06
CA THR A 18 -1.41 7.69 -0.52
C THR A 18 0.09 7.51 -0.46
N VAL A 19 0.75 7.65 -1.62
CA VAL A 19 2.19 7.63 -1.68
C VAL A 19 2.69 9.02 -1.38
N ILE A 20 3.67 9.13 -0.50
CA ILE A 20 4.24 10.41 -0.12
C ILE A 20 5.60 10.52 -0.79
N ALA A 21 5.68 11.38 -1.79
CA ALA A 21 6.91 11.55 -2.57
C ALA A 21 7.33 13.00 -2.45
N GLY A 22 8.17 13.28 -1.45
CA GLY A 22 8.55 14.64 -1.18
C GLY A 22 7.36 15.46 -0.76
N GLU A 23 7.04 16.47 -1.51
CA GLU A 23 5.89 17.30 -1.21
C GLU A 23 4.64 16.86 -1.98
N ARG A 24 4.74 15.80 -2.74
CA ARG A 24 3.62 15.35 -3.53
C ARG A 24 2.95 14.17 -2.85
N GLU A 25 1.63 14.11 -2.96
CA GLU A 25 0.86 13.00 -2.46
C GLU A 25 0.10 12.42 -3.62
N ILE A 26 0.25 11.13 -3.82
CA ILE A 26 -0.33 10.45 -4.96
C ILE A 26 -1.33 9.42 -4.45
N ALA A 27 -2.58 9.57 -4.85
CA ALA A 27 -3.64 8.69 -4.40
C ALA A 27 -3.65 7.41 -5.22
N ALA A 28 -3.93 6.32 -4.56
CA ALA A 28 -4.01 5.02 -5.20
C ALA A 28 -4.93 4.13 -4.39
N TYR A 29 -5.08 2.89 -4.85
CA TYR A 29 -5.83 1.88 -4.11
C TYR A 29 -5.03 0.61 -4.09
N THR A 30 -5.08 -0.08 -2.97
CA THR A 30 -4.38 -1.36 -2.85
C THR A 30 -5.13 -2.44 -3.60
N ARG A 31 -4.40 -3.45 -4.03
CA ARG A 31 -4.99 -4.69 -4.53
C ARG A 31 -4.89 -5.77 -3.46
N ASP A 32 -3.72 -5.87 -2.85
CA ASP A 32 -3.46 -6.84 -1.79
C ASP A 32 -2.73 -6.16 -0.66
N LEU A 33 -2.99 -6.60 0.54
CA LEU A 33 -2.36 -6.03 1.71
C LEU A 33 -2.12 -7.11 2.74
N SER A 34 -0.94 -7.07 3.35
CA SER A 34 -0.61 -7.93 4.48
C SER A 34 0.27 -7.13 5.41
N ASN A 35 0.65 -7.71 6.53
CA ASN A 35 1.52 -6.98 7.44
C ASN A 35 2.95 -6.91 6.95
N ARG A 36 3.27 -7.56 5.85
CA ARG A 36 4.62 -7.53 5.32
C ARG A 36 4.73 -6.78 4.02
N GLY A 37 3.66 -6.61 3.30
CA GLY A 37 3.77 -5.98 2.01
C GLY A 37 2.45 -5.52 1.48
N VAL A 38 2.52 -4.77 0.39
CA VAL A 38 1.35 -4.21 -0.24
C VAL A 38 1.57 -4.21 -1.75
N TYR A 39 0.47 -4.38 -2.48
CA TYR A 39 0.49 -4.26 -3.94
C TYR A 39 -0.57 -3.24 -4.31
N PHE A 40 -0.19 -2.26 -5.11
CA PHE A 40 -1.11 -1.21 -5.51
C PHE A 40 -0.75 -0.74 -6.91
N TYR A 41 -1.64 0.06 -7.50
CA TYR A 41 -1.46 0.51 -8.88
C TYR A 41 -1.26 2.01 -8.92
N LEU A 42 -0.36 2.45 -9.78
CA LEU A 42 -0.15 3.87 -10.08
C LEU A 42 -0.24 4.04 -11.58
N THR A 43 -0.40 5.27 -12.03
CA THR A 43 -0.21 5.55 -13.44
C THR A 43 1.26 5.35 -13.78
N SER A 44 1.55 5.13 -15.05
CA SER A 44 2.94 4.93 -15.42
C SER A 44 3.76 6.19 -15.18
N ALA A 45 3.15 7.35 -15.28
CA ALA A 45 3.87 8.58 -15.00
C ALA A 45 4.21 8.68 -13.51
N ASP A 46 3.25 8.35 -12.64
CA ASP A 46 3.49 8.45 -11.21
C ASP A 46 4.39 7.34 -10.71
N SER A 47 4.45 6.22 -11.39
CA SER A 47 5.28 5.12 -10.92
C SER A 47 6.76 5.49 -10.88
N GLY A 48 7.16 6.50 -11.64
CA GLY A 48 8.53 6.96 -11.59
C GLY A 48 8.90 7.64 -10.30
N LEU A 49 7.90 8.02 -9.49
CA LEU A 49 8.16 8.66 -8.21
C LEU A 49 8.40 7.66 -7.10
N VAL A 50 8.18 6.38 -7.36
CA VAL A 50 8.39 5.34 -6.37
C VAL A 50 9.67 4.60 -6.72
N ASP A 51 10.65 4.66 -5.82
CA ASP A 51 11.92 4.03 -6.08
C ASP A 51 12.60 3.80 -4.74
N GLY A 52 13.23 2.65 -4.57
CA GLY A 52 13.93 2.35 -3.34
C GLY A 52 12.99 2.40 -2.15
N ASP A 53 13.38 3.16 -1.15
CA ASP A 53 12.57 3.32 0.05
C ASP A 53 11.64 4.51 -0.14
N PHE A 54 10.40 4.36 0.29
CA PHE A 54 9.44 5.44 0.16
C PHE A 54 8.40 5.31 1.28
N GLU A 55 7.59 6.34 1.45
CA GLU A 55 6.56 6.36 2.48
C GLU A 55 5.20 6.35 1.84
N PHE A 56 4.27 5.73 2.51
CA PHE A 56 2.89 5.72 2.05
C PHE A 56 1.97 5.57 3.26
N MET A 57 0.71 5.93 3.05
CA MET A 57 -0.29 5.88 4.10
C MET A 57 -1.48 5.10 3.59
N ILE A 58 -2.00 4.21 4.41
CA ILE A 58 -3.15 3.40 4.06
C ILE A 58 -4.28 3.73 5.00
N GLU A 59 -5.48 3.91 4.44
CA GLU A 59 -6.66 4.14 5.25
C GLU A 59 -7.41 2.84 5.40
N MET A 60 -7.49 2.35 6.62
CA MET A 60 -8.18 1.11 6.91
C MET A 60 -9.61 1.42 7.31
N PRO A 61 -10.58 0.91 6.56
CA PRO A 61 -11.98 1.20 6.88
C PRO A 61 -12.40 0.48 8.16
N SER A 62 -13.41 1.03 8.79
CA SER A 62 -13.88 0.48 10.04
C SER A 62 -14.46 -0.92 9.87
N GLU A 63 -14.95 -1.26 8.69
CA GLU A 63 -15.45 -2.61 8.47
C GLU A 63 -14.37 -3.65 8.65
N ILE A 64 -13.12 -3.30 8.46
CA ILE A 64 -12.04 -4.24 8.59
C ILE A 64 -11.49 -4.25 9.99
N THR A 65 -11.37 -3.08 10.59
CA THR A 65 -10.79 -2.99 11.92
C THR A 65 -11.81 -3.27 13.00
N LEU A 66 -13.09 -3.24 12.67
CA LEU A 66 -14.19 -3.43 13.62
C LEU A 66 -14.18 -2.38 14.72
N THR A 67 -13.53 -1.27 14.47
CA THR A 67 -13.51 -0.15 15.38
C THR A 67 -13.61 1.10 14.52
N SER A 68 -13.18 2.24 15.01
CA SER A 68 -13.15 3.41 14.17
C SER A 68 -12.08 3.24 13.11
N SER A 69 -12.22 3.92 12.01
CA SER A 69 -11.25 3.84 10.94
C SER A 69 -9.92 4.42 11.41
N CYS A 70 -8.85 3.97 10.84
CA CYS A 70 -7.54 4.44 11.21
C CYS A 70 -6.67 4.54 9.97
N ARG A 71 -5.58 5.26 10.11
CA ARG A 71 -4.60 5.38 9.05
C ARG A 71 -3.30 4.75 9.52
N ILE A 72 -2.63 4.10 8.61
CA ILE A 72 -1.37 3.45 8.90
C ILE A 72 -0.31 4.12 8.04
N ARG A 73 0.67 4.71 8.69
CA ARG A 73 1.79 5.31 7.98
C ARG A 73 2.89 4.29 7.88
N CYS A 74 3.36 4.04 6.67
CA CYS A 74 4.30 2.96 6.42
C CYS A 74 5.56 3.48 5.77
N LYS A 75 6.67 2.84 6.11
CA LYS A 75 7.89 2.98 5.35
C LYS A 75 8.03 1.71 4.55
N GLY A 76 8.16 1.86 3.25
CA GLY A 76 8.20 0.73 2.35
C GLY A 76 9.44 0.71 1.51
N LYS A 77 9.70 -0.46 0.94
CA LYS A 77 10.80 -0.64 0.03
C LYS A 77 10.25 -1.26 -1.23
N LEU A 78 10.57 -0.67 -2.37
CA LEU A 78 10.11 -1.17 -3.64
C LEU A 78 10.72 -2.54 -3.91
N ILE A 79 9.87 -3.52 -4.18
CA ILE A 79 10.31 -4.85 -4.55
C ILE A 79 10.36 -4.97 -6.07
N ARG A 80 9.28 -4.56 -6.73
CA ARG A 80 9.27 -4.61 -8.19
C ARG A 80 8.15 -3.74 -8.72
N LYS A 81 8.29 -3.35 -9.97
CA LYS A 81 7.25 -2.66 -10.72
C LYS A 81 6.84 -3.55 -11.88
N GLU A 82 5.56 -3.67 -12.09
CA GLU A 82 5.03 -4.47 -13.18
C GLU A 82 4.22 -3.57 -14.08
N MET A 83 4.67 -3.37 -15.31
CA MET A 83 3.91 -2.53 -16.22
C MET A 83 2.76 -3.34 -16.79
N THR A 84 1.60 -2.76 -16.83
CA THR A 84 0.47 -3.44 -17.42
C THR A 84 0.59 -3.31 -18.92
N SER A 85 0.61 -4.43 -19.60
CA SER A 85 0.85 -4.37 -21.01
C SER A 85 -0.35 -3.95 -21.80
N LYS A 86 -1.54 -4.06 -21.24
CA LYS A 86 -2.71 -3.79 -22.03
C LYS A 86 -2.93 -2.35 -22.28
N ASN A 87 -2.85 -1.50 -21.33
CA ASN A 87 -3.08 -0.14 -21.58
C ASN A 87 -1.89 0.69 -21.46
N LEU A 88 -0.81 0.19 -20.99
CA LEU A 88 0.42 0.94 -20.94
C LEU A 88 0.32 2.21 -20.09
N THR A 89 -0.73 2.35 -19.33
CA THR A 89 -0.89 3.55 -18.55
C THR A 89 -0.83 3.27 -17.08
N GLY A 90 -0.64 2.02 -16.68
CA GLY A 90 -0.61 1.68 -15.29
C GLY A 90 0.60 0.85 -14.95
N ALA A 91 0.95 0.88 -13.70
CA ALA A 91 2.05 0.09 -13.18
C ALA A 91 1.61 -0.52 -11.85
N GLY A 92 1.90 -1.79 -11.67
CA GLY A 92 1.68 -2.46 -10.40
C GLY A 92 2.93 -2.32 -9.56
N ILE A 93 2.75 -1.92 -8.32
CA ILE A 93 3.85 -1.67 -7.42
C ILE A 93 3.78 -2.70 -6.30
N ALA A 94 4.81 -3.50 -6.18
CA ALA A 94 4.94 -4.42 -5.04
C ALA A 94 5.97 -3.84 -4.10
N ALA A 95 5.58 -3.63 -2.85
CA ALA A 95 6.46 -3.03 -1.86
C ALA A 95 6.43 -3.83 -0.59
N GLU A 96 7.56 -3.90 0.06
CA GLU A 96 7.69 -4.52 1.36
C GLU A 96 7.49 -3.45 2.42
N ILE A 97 6.79 -3.77 3.50
CA ILE A 97 6.59 -2.85 4.60
C ILE A 97 7.72 -3.06 5.58
N LEU A 98 8.55 -2.04 5.74
CA LEU A 98 9.69 -2.11 6.63
C LEU A 98 9.31 -1.70 8.04
N ASP A 99 8.40 -0.74 8.15
CA ASP A 99 8.01 -0.21 9.44
C ASP A 99 6.66 0.46 9.28
N TYR A 100 5.89 0.53 10.34
CA TYR A 100 4.60 1.19 10.25
C TYR A 100 4.19 1.70 11.63
N SER A 101 3.32 2.70 11.62
CA SER A 101 2.70 3.19 12.84
C SER A 101 1.23 3.47 12.55
N ILE A 102 0.42 3.20 13.52
CA ILE A 102 -1.02 3.35 13.37
C ILE A 102 -1.40 4.71 13.93
N LEU A 103 -2.04 5.52 13.10
CA LEU A 103 -2.49 6.84 13.48
C LEU A 103 -4.00 6.78 13.65
N ARG A 104 -4.46 6.82 14.88
CA ARG A 104 -5.89 6.82 15.12
C ARG A 104 -6.38 8.23 15.04
N ASP A 105 -7.58 8.38 14.51
CA ASP A 105 -8.20 9.65 14.52
C ASP A 105 -8.57 9.93 15.94
N ALA A 106 -8.16 11.02 16.37
CA ALA A 106 -8.40 11.36 17.64
C ALA A 106 -9.75 11.64 17.84
N LEU A 107 -10.44 11.40 18.24
CA LEU A 107 -11.56 11.69 18.29
C LEU A 107 -11.95 12.15 19.16
N VAL A 108 -11.94 12.54 19.30
CA VAL A 108 -12.24 12.99 20.15
C VAL A 108 -13.05 13.09 20.62
#